data_1a60289c385833958e17cbaff85625ae
#
_entry.id   1a60289c385833958e17cbaff85625ae
#
_cell.length_a   1.000
_cell.length_b   1.000
_cell.length_c   1.000
_cell.angle_alpha   90.00
_cell.angle_beta   90.00
_cell.angle_gamma   90.00
#
_symmetry.space_group_name_H-M   'P 1'
#
loop_
_entity.id
_entity.type
_entity.pdbx_description
1 polymer ?
#
loop_
_entity_poly.entity_id
_entity_poly.type
_entity_poly.pdbx_seq_one_letter_code
_entity_poly.pdbx_strand_id
1 'polypeptide(L)'
;MEKYILALDQGTTSSRAIIFNHDGEIIETGQKEFEQFFQKPGWVEHDANEIWTSVLSCISDALRKSDIEPEQIAGIGITNQRETTVVWDKNTGKPVYKAIVWQSRQTQGICNQLREDGHNELFREKTGLLIDPYFAGTKVKWILDNVDGAREKAENGDLLFGTIDTWLVYKLTGGEKHITDYSNASRTLMYNIYDLKWDDELLDILGVPKSMLPEVKQSSEVYDKTVSYHFYGHEVPIAGIAGDQQAALFGQACFEKGMAKNTYGTGCFMLMNTGEEGVKSENGLLTTLAWGIDGKVEYALEGSIFVAGSAIQWLRDGLKIIDSSPESEPLAKAVDSTDGVYVVPAFVGLGTPYWDSDVRGAVFGLTRGTKKEHFVRATLESLAYQTRDVVDVMIKDSGIDVKKFRVDGGAVKNDFLMQFQSNMLDVPVERPVINETTALGAAYLAGLAVGFWESKEEIAKQWNIDKTFDPDLSQEDRRELYDGWKKAVKAAQAFK
;
A
#
# COMPACT_ATOMS: atom_id res chain seq x y z
N MET A 1 25.69 -24.23 -5.78
CA MET A 1 25.00 -23.90 -4.50
C MET A 1 23.70 -23.25 -4.89
N GLU A 2 22.60 -23.73 -4.34
CA GLU A 2 21.29 -23.15 -4.58
C GLU A 2 21.24 -21.71 -4.08
N LYS A 3 20.55 -20.84 -4.80
CA LYS A 3 20.44 -19.41 -4.50
C LYS A 3 19.02 -19.05 -4.13
N TYR A 4 18.85 -17.98 -3.39
CA TYR A 4 17.58 -17.48 -2.87
C TYR A 4 17.54 -15.95 -2.96
N ILE A 5 16.34 -15.40 -2.91
CA ILE A 5 16.12 -13.96 -2.75
C ILE A 5 15.55 -13.69 -1.36
N LEU A 6 16.09 -12.68 -0.70
CA LEU A 6 15.57 -12.17 0.57
C LEU A 6 14.72 -10.93 0.33
N ALA A 7 13.46 -10.97 0.71
CA ALA A 7 12.59 -9.81 0.73
C ALA A 7 12.48 -9.23 2.15
N LEU A 8 12.69 -7.93 2.28
CA LEU A 8 12.43 -7.18 3.50
C LEU A 8 11.10 -6.44 3.31
N ASP A 9 10.11 -6.81 4.08
CA ASP A 9 8.78 -6.20 4.09
C ASP A 9 8.58 -5.43 5.39
N GLN A 10 8.75 -4.12 5.31
CA GLN A 10 8.59 -3.23 6.45
C GLN A 10 7.19 -2.65 6.48
N GLY A 11 6.29 -3.29 7.20
CA GLY A 11 4.88 -2.89 7.36
C GLY A 11 4.65 -1.85 8.46
N THR A 12 3.39 -1.47 8.64
CA THR A 12 3.00 -0.45 9.63
C THR A 12 3.16 -0.92 11.07
N THR A 13 2.97 -2.21 11.35
CA THR A 13 2.98 -2.75 12.71
C THR A 13 4.09 -3.75 12.97
N SER A 14 4.71 -4.27 11.91
CA SER A 14 5.78 -5.28 12.01
C SER A 14 6.72 -5.21 10.82
N SER A 15 7.94 -5.70 11.02
CA SER A 15 8.90 -5.97 9.96
C SER A 15 8.96 -7.46 9.69
N ARG A 16 9.19 -7.83 8.43
CA ARG A 16 9.36 -9.22 8.01
C ARG A 16 10.58 -9.36 7.11
N ALA A 17 11.24 -10.51 7.19
CA ALA A 17 12.27 -10.96 6.26
C ALA A 17 11.83 -12.32 5.73
N ILE A 18 11.62 -12.43 4.43
CA ILE A 18 11.08 -13.63 3.79
C ILE A 18 12.06 -14.12 2.74
N ILE A 19 12.44 -15.39 2.81
CA ILE A 19 13.34 -16.03 1.86
C ILE A 19 12.51 -16.78 0.82
N PHE A 20 12.76 -16.47 -0.46
CA PHE A 20 12.10 -17.10 -1.61
C PHE A 20 13.09 -17.94 -2.43
N ASN A 21 12.64 -19.12 -2.90
CA ASN A 21 13.33 -19.92 -3.89
C ASN A 21 13.02 -19.44 -5.32
N HIS A 22 13.59 -20.09 -6.33
CA HIS A 22 13.39 -19.72 -7.74
C HIS A 22 11.95 -19.94 -8.22
N ASP A 23 11.21 -20.86 -7.62
CA ASP A 23 9.78 -21.09 -7.92
C ASP A 23 8.86 -20.06 -7.25
N GLY A 24 9.41 -19.08 -6.53
CA GLY A 24 8.66 -18.06 -5.80
C GLY A 24 8.06 -18.57 -4.48
N GLU A 25 8.39 -19.77 -4.04
CA GLU A 25 7.89 -20.35 -2.81
C GLU A 25 8.62 -19.76 -1.59
N ILE A 26 7.87 -19.58 -0.50
CA ILE A 26 8.41 -19.14 0.78
C ILE A 26 9.15 -20.30 1.44
N ILE A 27 10.44 -20.11 1.69
CA ILE A 27 11.27 -21.08 2.41
C ILE A 27 11.21 -20.83 3.92
N GLU A 28 11.33 -19.55 4.32
CA GLU A 28 11.27 -19.19 5.74
C GLU A 28 10.89 -17.72 5.91
N THR A 29 10.35 -17.40 7.10
CA THR A 29 9.94 -16.04 7.49
C THR A 29 10.43 -15.70 8.88
N GLY A 30 11.14 -14.59 9.00
CA GLY A 30 11.35 -13.90 10.27
C GLY A 30 10.38 -12.72 10.38
N GLN A 31 9.72 -12.57 11.53
CA GLN A 31 8.78 -11.46 11.77
C GLN A 31 8.97 -10.89 13.16
N LYS A 32 8.85 -9.56 13.27
CA LYS A 32 8.92 -8.86 14.55
C LYS A 32 8.06 -7.60 14.53
N GLU A 33 7.23 -7.47 15.55
CA GLU A 33 6.48 -6.25 15.83
C GLU A 33 7.37 -5.19 16.48
N PHE A 34 6.97 -3.91 16.38
CA PHE A 34 7.62 -2.77 17.02
C PHE A 34 6.58 -1.80 17.58
N GLU A 35 7.01 -0.91 18.48
CA GLU A 35 6.12 -0.03 19.21
C GLU A 35 5.50 1.05 18.34
N GLN A 36 4.20 1.30 18.55
CA GLN A 36 3.44 2.38 17.95
C GLN A 36 3.27 3.50 18.97
N PHE A 37 3.52 4.75 18.57
CA PHE A 37 3.41 5.91 19.46
C PHE A 37 2.21 6.78 19.08
N PHE A 38 1.35 7.09 20.04
CA PHE A 38 0.13 7.89 19.89
C PHE A 38 0.16 9.08 20.86
N GLN A 39 1.06 10.04 20.66
CA GLN A 39 1.31 11.13 21.60
C GLN A 39 0.12 12.09 21.75
N LYS A 40 -0.65 12.29 20.69
CA LYS A 40 -1.86 13.13 20.66
C LYS A 40 -2.94 12.44 19.82
N PRO A 41 -4.23 12.79 19.99
CA PRO A 41 -5.28 12.27 19.15
C PRO A 41 -4.98 12.46 17.64
N GLY A 42 -5.03 11.37 16.88
CA GLY A 42 -4.73 11.36 15.45
C GLY A 42 -3.24 11.39 15.07
N TRP A 43 -2.32 11.46 16.03
CA TRP A 43 -0.90 11.36 15.77
C TRP A 43 -0.44 9.90 15.84
N VAL A 44 0.34 9.48 14.85
CA VAL A 44 0.93 8.15 14.80
C VAL A 44 2.41 8.28 14.42
N GLU A 45 3.27 7.73 15.25
CA GLU A 45 4.71 7.83 15.08
C GLU A 45 5.39 6.49 15.37
N HIS A 46 6.54 6.25 14.73
CA HIS A 46 7.42 5.11 14.99
C HIS A 46 8.83 5.57 15.39
N ASP A 47 9.56 4.71 16.08
CA ASP A 47 11.00 4.90 16.25
C ASP A 47 11.74 4.26 15.06
N ALA A 48 12.41 5.09 14.25
CA ALA A 48 13.13 4.62 13.07
C ALA A 48 14.29 3.66 13.42
N ASN A 49 14.90 3.79 14.61
CA ASN A 49 15.93 2.86 15.07
C ASN A 49 15.33 1.51 15.50
N GLU A 50 14.14 1.52 16.10
CA GLU A 50 13.43 0.29 16.43
C GLU A 50 13.00 -0.46 15.16
N ILE A 51 12.50 0.25 14.14
CA ILE A 51 12.24 -0.32 12.81
C ILE A 51 13.52 -0.99 12.28
N TRP A 52 14.65 -0.31 12.30
CA TRP A 52 15.94 -0.85 11.84
C TRP A 52 16.34 -2.12 12.61
N THR A 53 16.29 -2.08 13.93
CA THR A 53 16.66 -3.25 14.74
C THR A 53 15.70 -4.41 14.55
N SER A 54 14.41 -4.14 14.32
CA SER A 54 13.43 -5.19 14.01
C SER A 54 13.74 -5.87 12.68
N VAL A 55 14.15 -5.13 11.65
CA VAL A 55 14.57 -5.67 10.35
C VAL A 55 15.79 -6.58 10.51
N LEU A 56 16.83 -6.14 11.22
CA LEU A 56 18.00 -6.98 11.49
C LEU A 56 17.63 -8.27 12.24
N SER A 57 16.73 -8.17 13.21
CA SER A 57 16.22 -9.35 13.94
C SER A 57 15.50 -10.32 13.01
N CYS A 58 14.67 -9.81 12.09
CA CYS A 58 13.96 -10.64 11.11
C CYS A 58 14.90 -11.34 10.14
N ILE A 59 15.95 -10.66 9.65
CA ILE A 59 16.99 -11.25 8.78
C ILE A 59 17.69 -12.40 9.52
N SER A 60 18.12 -12.14 10.75
CA SER A 60 18.78 -13.16 11.58
C SER A 60 17.89 -14.37 11.83
N ASP A 61 16.61 -14.13 12.15
CA ASP A 61 15.67 -15.23 12.42
C ASP A 61 15.38 -16.06 11.16
N ALA A 62 15.19 -15.44 10.01
CA ALA A 62 14.92 -16.12 8.74
C ALA A 62 16.11 -17.01 8.32
N LEU A 63 17.34 -16.48 8.35
CA LEU A 63 18.55 -17.24 8.02
C LEU A 63 18.76 -18.40 8.99
N ARG A 64 18.67 -18.15 10.30
CA ARG A 64 18.87 -19.19 11.33
C ARG A 64 17.86 -20.33 11.24
N LYS A 65 16.59 -20.05 10.91
CA LYS A 65 15.53 -21.06 10.83
C LYS A 65 15.57 -21.87 9.55
N SER A 66 16.05 -21.27 8.44
CA SER A 66 16.11 -21.92 7.14
C SER A 66 17.37 -22.77 6.92
N ASP A 67 18.38 -22.65 7.78
CA ASP A 67 19.72 -23.22 7.58
C ASP A 67 20.37 -22.75 6.25
N ILE A 68 19.96 -21.56 5.74
CA ILE A 68 20.50 -20.94 4.53
C ILE A 68 21.68 -20.04 4.93
N GLU A 69 22.82 -20.27 4.30
CA GLU A 69 23.99 -19.44 4.51
C GLU A 69 23.87 -18.08 3.78
N PRO A 70 24.40 -16.97 4.32
CA PRO A 70 24.32 -15.66 3.72
C PRO A 70 24.79 -15.59 2.26
N GLU A 71 25.80 -16.41 1.88
CA GLU A 71 26.32 -16.52 0.50
C GLU A 71 25.32 -17.08 -0.49
N GLN A 72 24.26 -17.75 -0.02
CA GLN A 72 23.20 -18.27 -0.85
C GLN A 72 22.16 -17.19 -1.21
N ILE A 73 22.16 -16.06 -0.51
CA ILE A 73 21.29 -14.93 -0.84
C ILE A 73 21.88 -14.19 -2.06
N ALA A 74 21.19 -14.27 -3.18
CA ALA A 74 21.60 -13.63 -4.45
C ALA A 74 21.33 -12.12 -4.46
N GLY A 75 20.29 -11.67 -3.75
CA GLY A 75 19.92 -10.27 -3.66
C GLY A 75 18.84 -10.00 -2.62
N ILE A 76 18.73 -8.73 -2.25
CA ILE A 76 17.72 -8.22 -1.31
C ILE A 76 16.75 -7.33 -2.06
N GLY A 77 15.44 -7.61 -1.90
CA GLY A 77 14.36 -6.70 -2.28
C GLY A 77 13.75 -6.05 -1.04
N ILE A 78 13.43 -4.77 -1.15
CA ILE A 78 12.84 -3.99 -0.07
C ILE A 78 11.45 -3.51 -0.49
N THR A 79 10.45 -3.77 0.35
CA THR A 79 9.16 -3.13 0.27
C THR A 79 8.80 -2.53 1.63
N ASN A 80 8.04 -1.46 1.64
CA ASN A 80 7.82 -0.67 2.84
C ASN A 80 6.42 -0.06 2.89
N GLN A 81 5.94 0.20 4.10
CA GLN A 81 4.86 1.16 4.31
C GLN A 81 5.25 2.49 3.67
N ARG A 82 4.43 2.95 2.72
CA ARG A 82 4.73 4.18 1.97
C ARG A 82 4.56 5.42 2.85
N GLU A 83 5.04 6.56 2.38
CA GLU A 83 4.85 7.92 2.92
C GLU A 83 5.37 8.15 4.35
N THR A 84 5.62 7.10 5.13
CA THR A 84 6.19 7.23 6.48
C THR A 84 7.56 7.89 6.39
N THR A 85 7.71 9.02 7.09
CA THR A 85 8.77 10.00 6.87
C THR A 85 9.81 9.94 7.96
N VAL A 86 11.08 9.79 7.57
CA VAL A 86 12.24 9.88 8.47
C VAL A 86 13.12 11.05 8.04
N VAL A 87 13.55 11.86 9.01
CA VAL A 87 14.57 12.91 8.84
C VAL A 87 15.70 12.64 9.81
N TRP A 88 16.93 12.60 9.32
CA TRP A 88 18.09 12.31 10.16
C TRP A 88 19.30 13.21 9.83
N ASP A 89 20.16 13.34 10.80
CA ASP A 89 21.42 14.07 10.67
C ASP A 89 22.44 13.16 9.96
N LYS A 90 22.94 13.59 8.80
CA LYS A 90 23.88 12.79 7.98
C LYS A 90 25.22 12.56 8.64
N ASN A 91 25.64 13.46 9.54
CA ASN A 91 26.93 13.39 10.21
C ASN A 91 26.93 12.36 11.36
N THR A 92 25.77 12.15 11.97
CA THR A 92 25.61 11.24 13.12
C THR A 92 24.82 9.98 12.79
N GLY A 93 24.07 9.95 11.68
CA GLY A 93 23.15 8.88 11.30
C GLY A 93 21.95 8.75 12.25
N LYS A 94 21.65 9.78 13.06
CA LYS A 94 20.58 9.75 14.06
C LYS A 94 19.35 10.50 13.57
N PRO A 95 18.13 9.90 13.66
CA PRO A 95 16.89 10.61 13.45
C PRO A 95 16.77 11.84 14.34
N VAL A 96 16.31 12.96 13.79
CA VAL A 96 16.09 14.20 14.56
C VAL A 96 14.71 14.21 15.22
N TYR A 97 13.82 13.38 14.75
CA TYR A 97 12.47 13.18 15.28
C TYR A 97 12.01 11.73 15.02
N LYS A 98 10.94 11.30 15.67
CA LYS A 98 10.29 10.01 15.35
C LYS A 98 9.80 9.99 13.90
N ALA A 99 9.77 8.83 13.29
CA ALA A 99 9.17 8.66 11.96
C ALA A 99 7.68 8.98 12.03
N ILE A 100 7.23 9.95 11.22
CA ILE A 100 5.81 10.32 11.14
C ILE A 100 5.13 9.36 10.16
N VAL A 101 4.18 8.57 10.68
CA VAL A 101 3.53 7.48 9.94
C VAL A 101 2.51 8.04 8.94
N TRP A 102 2.29 7.32 7.86
CA TRP A 102 1.31 7.65 6.82
C TRP A 102 -0.12 7.90 7.36
N GLN A 103 -0.49 7.24 8.46
CA GLN A 103 -1.79 7.40 9.13
C GLN A 103 -1.90 8.68 9.95
N SER A 104 -0.76 9.33 10.27
CA SER A 104 -0.75 10.47 11.19
C SER A 104 -1.43 11.69 10.60
N ARG A 105 -2.30 12.31 11.39
CA ARG A 105 -3.02 13.55 11.01
C ARG A 105 -2.34 14.82 11.52
N GLN A 106 -1.11 14.74 12.09
CA GLN A 106 -0.46 15.88 12.70
C GLN A 106 -0.14 17.03 11.74
N THR A 107 -0.10 16.78 10.44
CA THR A 107 0.13 17.80 9.41
C THR A 107 -1.15 18.38 8.81
N GLN A 108 -2.32 18.08 9.37
CA GLN A 108 -3.62 18.54 8.86
C GLN A 108 -3.69 20.07 8.73
N GLY A 109 -3.13 20.81 9.68
CA GLY A 109 -3.09 22.28 9.64
C GLY A 109 -2.30 22.79 8.43
N ILE A 110 -1.15 22.16 8.12
CA ILE A 110 -0.34 22.48 6.93
C ILE A 110 -1.13 22.22 5.66
N CYS A 111 -1.80 21.09 5.58
CA CYS A 111 -2.62 20.73 4.41
C CYS A 111 -3.77 21.73 4.20
N ASN A 112 -4.44 22.15 5.26
CA ASN A 112 -5.51 23.15 5.19
C ASN A 112 -4.97 24.48 4.65
N GLN A 113 -3.83 24.94 5.18
CA GLN A 113 -3.21 26.20 4.72
C GLN A 113 -2.85 26.13 3.22
N LEU A 114 -2.22 25.04 2.78
CA LEU A 114 -1.85 24.85 1.38
C LEU A 114 -3.09 24.86 0.44
N ARG A 115 -4.23 24.33 0.91
CA ARG A 115 -5.50 24.38 0.16
C ARG A 115 -6.07 25.79 0.11
N GLU A 116 -6.06 26.50 1.22
CA GLU A 116 -6.52 27.90 1.33
C GLU A 116 -5.68 28.85 0.47
N ASP A 117 -4.37 28.57 0.36
CA ASP A 117 -3.44 29.29 -0.51
C ASP A 117 -3.63 28.94 -2.01
N GLY A 118 -4.52 28.00 -2.32
CA GLY A 118 -4.92 27.68 -3.70
C GLY A 118 -4.00 26.69 -4.42
N HIS A 119 -3.17 25.92 -3.72
CA HIS A 119 -2.19 25.03 -4.34
C HIS A 119 -2.74 23.66 -4.80
N ASN A 120 -4.03 23.36 -4.59
CA ASN A 120 -4.60 22.04 -4.89
C ASN A 120 -4.33 21.57 -6.32
N GLU A 121 -4.60 22.42 -7.31
CA GLU A 121 -4.46 22.03 -8.72
C GLU A 121 -3.00 21.80 -9.08
N LEU A 122 -2.10 22.68 -8.65
CA LEU A 122 -0.67 22.55 -8.91
C LEU A 122 -0.10 21.22 -8.40
N PHE A 123 -0.41 20.86 -7.14
CA PHE A 123 0.06 19.59 -6.59
C PHE A 123 -0.54 18.40 -7.34
N ARG A 124 -1.84 18.46 -7.65
CA ARG A 124 -2.51 17.38 -8.38
C ARG A 124 -1.94 17.19 -9.78
N GLU A 125 -1.74 18.28 -10.53
CA GLU A 125 -1.19 18.21 -11.88
C GLU A 125 0.23 17.63 -11.96
N LYS A 126 1.08 17.97 -10.99
CA LYS A 126 2.48 17.54 -10.99
C LYS A 126 2.71 16.19 -10.33
N THR A 127 1.96 15.88 -9.28
CA THR A 127 2.20 14.69 -8.45
C THR A 127 1.19 13.56 -8.63
N GLY A 128 0.01 13.86 -9.22
CA GLY A 128 -1.12 12.93 -9.27
C GLY A 128 -1.81 12.71 -7.92
N LEU A 129 -1.41 13.46 -6.88
CA LEU A 129 -1.89 13.30 -5.51
C LEU A 129 -2.78 14.48 -5.09
N LEU A 130 -3.52 14.27 -4.00
CA LEU A 130 -4.24 15.31 -3.29
C LEU A 130 -3.37 15.88 -2.16
N ILE A 131 -3.59 17.13 -1.77
CA ILE A 131 -2.96 17.66 -0.55
C ILE A 131 -3.61 17.01 0.66
N ASP A 132 -2.93 16.07 1.28
CA ASP A 132 -3.42 15.33 2.46
C ASP A 132 -2.25 14.98 3.40
N PRO A 133 -2.48 14.92 4.73
CA PRO A 133 -1.48 14.46 5.70
C PRO A 133 -0.91 13.07 5.42
N TYR A 134 -1.56 12.28 4.58
CA TYR A 134 -1.13 10.98 4.14
C TYR A 134 0.30 11.00 3.55
N PHE A 135 0.61 12.00 2.72
CA PHE A 135 1.84 12.07 1.93
C PHE A 135 3.01 12.71 2.67
N ALA A 136 4.25 12.39 2.25
CA ALA A 136 5.46 12.68 3.01
C ALA A 136 5.82 14.18 3.10
N GLY A 137 5.60 14.98 2.05
CA GLY A 137 6.11 16.36 1.98
C GLY A 137 5.68 17.26 3.12
N THR A 138 4.41 17.18 3.54
CA THR A 138 3.91 17.96 4.70
C THR A 138 4.51 17.50 6.03
N LYS A 139 4.91 16.22 6.12
CA LYS A 139 5.58 15.67 7.31
C LYS A 139 7.02 16.18 7.43
N VAL A 140 7.74 16.27 6.29
CA VAL A 140 9.07 16.90 6.27
C VAL A 140 8.97 18.35 6.71
N LYS A 141 8.05 19.12 6.11
CA LYS A 141 7.79 20.52 6.50
C LYS A 141 7.51 20.63 8.00
N TRP A 142 6.64 19.78 8.53
CA TRP A 142 6.29 19.78 9.95
C TRP A 142 7.53 19.59 10.85
N ILE A 143 8.40 18.63 10.51
CA ILE A 143 9.63 18.35 11.27
C ILE A 143 10.54 19.59 11.25
N LEU A 144 10.74 20.17 10.06
CA LEU A 144 11.61 21.34 9.92
C LEU A 144 11.09 22.57 10.69
N ASP A 145 9.77 22.72 10.79
CA ASP A 145 9.15 23.87 11.44
C ASP A 145 8.95 23.70 12.97
N ASN A 146 8.94 22.44 13.47
CA ASN A 146 8.60 22.16 14.87
C ASN A 146 9.72 21.51 15.71
N VAL A 147 10.79 21.03 15.08
CA VAL A 147 11.95 20.46 15.80
C VAL A 147 13.05 21.49 15.91
N ASP A 148 13.47 21.77 17.13
CA ASP A 148 14.48 22.80 17.41
C ASP A 148 15.78 22.58 16.62
N GLY A 149 16.21 23.61 15.87
CA GLY A 149 17.41 23.59 15.06
C GLY A 149 17.33 22.75 13.76
N ALA A 150 16.21 22.07 13.49
CA ALA A 150 16.08 21.23 12.29
C ALA A 150 16.10 22.07 11.00
N ARG A 151 15.42 23.22 10.96
CA ARG A 151 15.41 24.14 9.83
C ARG A 151 16.82 24.61 9.46
N GLU A 152 17.57 25.12 10.43
CA GLU A 152 18.94 25.59 10.24
C GLU A 152 19.87 24.46 9.73
N LYS A 153 19.79 23.28 10.34
CA LYS A 153 20.57 22.11 9.87
C LYS A 153 20.21 21.69 8.45
N ALA A 154 18.93 21.73 8.09
CA ALA A 154 18.48 21.40 6.74
C ALA A 154 19.03 22.39 5.70
N GLU A 155 18.96 23.70 6.00
CA GLU A 155 19.50 24.77 5.14
C GLU A 155 21.03 24.68 4.99
N ASN A 156 21.74 24.24 6.03
CA ASN A 156 23.17 23.97 6.00
C ASN A 156 23.52 22.67 5.25
N GLY A 157 22.53 21.87 4.85
CA GLY A 157 22.72 20.60 4.16
C GLY A 157 23.18 19.46 5.08
N ASP A 158 22.88 19.52 6.38
CA ASP A 158 23.26 18.51 7.38
C ASP A 158 22.19 17.44 7.59
N LEU A 159 20.96 17.66 7.12
CA LEU A 159 19.86 16.71 7.24
C LEU A 159 19.58 15.98 5.93
N LEU A 160 19.18 14.72 6.07
CA LEU A 160 18.65 13.87 5.00
C LEU A 160 17.21 13.50 5.30
N PHE A 161 16.42 13.39 4.25
CA PHE A 161 15.05 12.87 4.27
C PHE A 161 14.99 11.53 3.54
N GLY A 162 14.12 10.66 4.00
CA GLY A 162 13.70 9.47 3.28
C GLY A 162 12.39 8.90 3.78
N THR A 163 11.76 8.12 2.94
CA THR A 163 10.78 7.13 3.33
C THR A 163 11.50 5.91 3.90
N ILE A 164 10.77 4.92 4.37
CA ILE A 164 11.38 3.78 5.11
C ILE A 164 12.38 3.00 4.24
N ASP A 165 12.11 2.84 2.96
CA ASP A 165 13.06 2.23 2.00
C ASP A 165 14.41 2.95 2.02
N THR A 166 14.41 4.26 1.90
CA THR A 166 15.62 5.09 1.95
C THR A 166 16.38 4.91 3.27
N TRP A 167 15.66 4.91 4.40
CA TRP A 167 16.24 4.67 5.71
C TRP A 167 16.90 3.30 5.80
N LEU A 168 16.22 2.25 5.31
CA LEU A 168 16.75 0.89 5.33
C LEU A 168 17.98 0.74 4.44
N VAL A 169 17.97 1.29 3.22
CA VAL A 169 19.14 1.26 2.33
C VAL A 169 20.31 2.02 2.97
N TYR A 170 20.06 3.21 3.50
CA TYR A 170 21.09 4.00 4.21
C TYR A 170 21.73 3.18 5.35
N LYS A 171 20.92 2.49 6.14
CA LYS A 171 21.42 1.64 7.24
C LYS A 171 22.14 0.39 6.75
N LEU A 172 21.59 -0.31 5.77
CA LEU A 172 22.19 -1.53 5.20
C LEU A 172 23.54 -1.27 4.53
N THR A 173 23.72 -0.08 3.95
CA THR A 173 24.98 0.32 3.30
C THR A 173 25.95 1.07 4.22
N GLY A 174 25.66 1.13 5.51
CA GLY A 174 26.52 1.83 6.49
C GLY A 174 26.58 3.35 6.30
N GLY A 175 25.57 3.96 5.68
CA GLY A 175 25.49 5.38 5.40
C GLY A 175 26.00 5.82 4.02
N GLU A 176 26.38 4.89 3.16
CA GLU A 176 26.97 5.17 1.84
C GLU A 176 25.92 5.60 0.79
N LYS A 177 24.69 5.03 0.85
CA LYS A 177 23.64 5.28 -0.14
C LYS A 177 22.44 5.99 0.45
N HIS A 178 22.07 7.07 -0.21
CA HIS A 178 20.87 7.84 0.07
C HIS A 178 20.00 7.87 -1.18
N ILE A 179 19.19 6.83 -1.35
CA ILE A 179 18.38 6.59 -2.54
C ILE A 179 16.94 6.23 -2.17
N THR A 180 16.03 6.41 -3.11
CA THR A 180 14.66 5.87 -3.12
C THR A 180 14.33 5.38 -4.52
N ASP A 181 13.20 4.72 -4.70
CA ASP A 181 12.71 4.33 -6.02
C ASP A 181 11.60 5.26 -6.53
N TYR A 182 11.22 5.10 -7.80
CA TYR A 182 10.13 5.84 -8.42
C TYR A 182 8.80 5.71 -7.66
N SER A 183 8.46 4.52 -7.19
CA SER A 183 7.18 4.28 -6.53
C SER A 183 7.07 5.04 -5.21
N ASN A 184 8.11 5.00 -4.37
CA ASN A 184 8.16 5.75 -3.12
C ASN A 184 8.29 7.27 -3.35
N ALA A 185 9.10 7.72 -4.31
CA ALA A 185 9.23 9.13 -4.67
C ALA A 185 7.88 9.74 -5.07
N SER A 186 7.06 8.99 -5.81
CA SER A 186 5.73 9.43 -6.24
C SER A 186 4.74 9.67 -5.10
N ARG A 187 5.07 9.27 -3.85
CA ARG A 187 4.21 9.42 -2.66
C ARG A 187 4.58 10.58 -1.77
N THR A 188 5.39 11.50 -2.26
CA THR A 188 6.00 12.53 -1.39
C THR A 188 5.37 13.91 -1.48
N LEU A 189 4.52 14.22 -2.44
CA LEU A 189 4.07 15.59 -2.81
C LEU A 189 5.22 16.51 -3.28
N MET A 190 6.41 15.97 -3.51
CA MET A 190 7.60 16.72 -3.92
C MET A 190 8.14 16.29 -5.28
N TYR A 191 7.66 15.14 -5.79
CA TYR A 191 8.15 14.53 -7.01
C TYR A 191 7.15 14.72 -8.17
N ASN A 192 7.62 15.31 -9.27
CA ASN A 192 6.84 15.42 -10.49
C ASN A 192 6.86 14.07 -11.22
N ILE A 193 5.72 13.39 -11.23
CA ILE A 193 5.61 12.03 -11.79
C ILE A 193 5.63 11.99 -13.32
N TYR A 194 5.45 13.12 -13.99
CA TYR A 194 5.49 13.22 -15.45
C TYR A 194 6.86 13.63 -15.96
N ASP A 195 7.54 14.54 -15.25
CA ASP A 195 8.91 14.96 -15.56
C ASP A 195 9.98 14.03 -14.94
N LEU A 196 9.55 13.11 -14.06
CA LEU A 196 10.37 12.14 -13.32
C LEU A 196 11.55 12.81 -12.59
N LYS A 197 11.26 13.87 -11.84
CA LYS A 197 12.25 14.63 -11.05
C LYS A 197 11.62 15.25 -9.78
N TRP A 198 12.44 15.54 -8.81
CA TRP A 198 12.07 16.44 -7.72
C TRP A 198 11.72 17.80 -8.30
N ASP A 199 10.57 18.36 -7.90
CA ASP A 199 10.01 19.58 -8.47
C ASP A 199 10.37 20.79 -7.61
N ASP A 200 11.16 21.71 -8.15
CA ASP A 200 11.66 22.86 -7.41
C ASP A 200 10.51 23.77 -6.90
N GLU A 201 9.42 23.95 -7.66
CA GLU A 201 8.28 24.76 -7.23
C GLU A 201 7.53 24.12 -6.04
N LEU A 202 7.33 22.80 -6.07
CA LEU A 202 6.72 22.08 -4.95
C LEU A 202 7.61 22.12 -3.69
N LEU A 203 8.91 22.01 -3.88
CA LEU A 203 9.90 22.11 -2.79
C LEU A 203 9.90 23.50 -2.15
N ASP A 204 9.84 24.55 -2.96
CA ASP A 204 9.78 25.93 -2.49
C ASP A 204 8.51 26.21 -1.66
N ILE A 205 7.34 25.74 -2.16
CA ILE A 205 6.07 25.87 -1.43
C ILE A 205 6.10 25.13 -0.09
N LEU A 206 6.68 23.93 -0.07
CA LEU A 206 6.81 23.13 1.16
C LEU A 206 7.98 23.62 2.06
N GLY A 207 8.88 24.44 1.53
CA GLY A 207 10.07 24.90 2.24
C GLY A 207 11.04 23.75 2.56
N VAL A 208 11.20 22.79 1.63
CA VAL A 208 12.09 21.64 1.80
C VAL A 208 13.35 21.84 0.97
N PRO A 209 14.54 21.92 1.59
CA PRO A 209 15.80 22.05 0.87
C PRO A 209 16.09 20.82 0.00
N LYS A 210 16.43 21.04 -1.27
CA LYS A 210 16.74 19.98 -2.24
C LYS A 210 17.89 19.06 -1.80
N SER A 211 18.82 19.60 -0.99
CA SER A 211 19.95 18.84 -0.43
C SER A 211 19.54 17.70 0.51
N MET A 212 18.29 17.70 0.99
CA MET A 212 17.76 16.65 1.87
C MET A 212 17.27 15.44 1.10
N LEU A 213 17.06 15.55 -0.22
CA LEU A 213 16.32 14.57 -1.00
C LEU A 213 17.20 13.42 -1.49
N PRO A 214 16.71 12.17 -1.46
CA PRO A 214 17.44 11.02 -1.99
C PRO A 214 17.52 11.06 -3.52
N GLU A 215 18.51 10.39 -4.08
CA GLU A 215 18.54 10.09 -5.51
C GLU A 215 17.43 9.09 -5.85
N VAL A 216 16.65 9.34 -6.90
CA VAL A 216 15.59 8.44 -7.34
C VAL A 216 16.15 7.44 -8.35
N LYS A 217 15.98 6.16 -8.06
CA LYS A 217 16.46 5.02 -8.85
C LYS A 217 15.30 4.23 -9.44
N GLN A 218 15.62 3.32 -10.35
CA GLN A 218 14.66 2.33 -10.83
C GLN A 218 14.25 1.40 -9.70
N SER A 219 13.07 0.78 -9.81
CA SER A 219 12.58 -0.17 -8.81
C SER A 219 13.31 -1.52 -8.84
N SER A 220 13.93 -1.85 -9.98
CA SER A 220 14.77 -3.03 -10.19
C SER A 220 16.13 -2.60 -10.76
N GLU A 221 17.12 -2.53 -9.90
CA GLU A 221 18.49 -2.10 -10.21
C GLU A 221 19.40 -2.55 -9.05
N VAL A 222 20.62 -2.97 -9.32
CA VAL A 222 21.61 -3.21 -8.25
C VAL A 222 22.14 -1.85 -7.76
N TYR A 223 21.66 -1.41 -6.61
CA TYR A 223 21.97 -0.09 -6.05
C TYR A 223 23.34 -0.04 -5.37
N ASP A 224 23.61 -1.06 -4.56
CA ASP A 224 24.84 -1.30 -3.83
C ASP A 224 24.78 -2.67 -3.14
N LYS A 225 25.72 -2.92 -2.25
CA LYS A 225 25.73 -4.09 -1.36
C LYS A 225 25.58 -3.69 0.10
N THR A 226 25.10 -4.62 0.90
CA THR A 226 25.11 -4.46 2.35
C THR A 226 26.54 -4.37 2.86
N VAL A 227 26.76 -3.65 3.98
CA VAL A 227 28.00 -3.78 4.72
C VAL A 227 28.07 -5.18 5.34
N SER A 228 29.28 -5.77 5.34
CA SER A 228 29.47 -7.16 5.73
C SER A 228 29.06 -7.48 7.17
N TYR A 229 29.22 -6.55 8.09
CA TYR A 229 28.88 -6.77 9.51
C TYR A 229 27.37 -6.87 9.80
N HIS A 230 26.51 -6.45 8.87
CA HIS A 230 25.06 -6.65 8.96
C HIS A 230 24.63 -8.02 8.39
N PHE A 231 25.53 -8.69 7.66
CA PHE A 231 25.21 -9.94 6.97
C PHE A 231 26.27 -11.03 7.23
N TYR A 232 26.63 -11.19 8.49
CA TYR A 232 27.51 -12.28 8.99
C TYR A 232 28.86 -12.37 8.27
N GLY A 233 29.42 -11.22 7.88
CA GLY A 233 30.70 -11.15 7.17
C GLY A 233 30.61 -11.12 5.63
N HIS A 234 29.39 -11.17 5.08
CA HIS A 234 29.12 -11.16 3.63
C HIS A 234 28.47 -9.86 3.16
N GLU A 235 28.72 -9.53 1.92
CA GLU A 235 28.10 -8.40 1.23
C GLU A 235 27.05 -8.93 0.25
N VAL A 236 25.80 -8.53 0.44
CA VAL A 236 24.67 -8.98 -0.39
C VAL A 236 24.14 -7.80 -1.21
N PRO A 237 23.90 -7.97 -2.53
CA PRO A 237 23.34 -6.92 -3.36
C PRO A 237 21.95 -6.48 -2.88
N ILE A 238 21.73 -5.16 -2.78
CA ILE A 238 20.39 -4.55 -2.60
C ILE A 238 19.93 -4.18 -3.99
N ALA A 239 18.85 -4.79 -4.48
CA ALA A 239 18.57 -4.79 -5.90
C ALA A 239 17.10 -4.58 -6.31
N GLY A 240 16.19 -4.43 -5.35
CA GLY A 240 14.78 -4.15 -5.60
C GLY A 240 14.21 -3.24 -4.54
N ILE A 241 13.45 -2.22 -4.94
CA ILE A 241 12.72 -1.34 -4.01
C ILE A 241 11.36 -1.01 -4.62
N ALA A 242 10.30 -1.17 -3.85
CA ALA A 242 8.98 -0.63 -4.18
C ALA A 242 8.16 -0.38 -2.92
N GLY A 243 7.31 0.64 -2.95
CA GLY A 243 6.27 0.82 -1.95
C GLY A 243 5.33 -0.40 -1.89
N ASP A 244 4.76 -0.68 -0.73
CA ASP A 244 4.01 -1.93 -0.47
C ASP A 244 2.91 -2.22 -1.49
N GLN A 245 2.15 -1.22 -1.90
CA GLN A 245 1.04 -1.41 -2.85
C GLN A 245 1.54 -1.64 -4.28
N GLN A 246 2.63 -0.98 -4.69
CA GLN A 246 3.28 -1.20 -5.97
C GLN A 246 3.99 -2.56 -6.01
N ALA A 247 4.65 -2.94 -4.91
CA ALA A 247 5.23 -4.27 -4.77
C ALA A 247 4.16 -5.36 -4.89
N ALA A 248 3.00 -5.18 -4.23
CA ALA A 248 1.87 -6.11 -4.37
C ALA A 248 1.34 -6.20 -5.81
N LEU A 249 1.26 -5.07 -6.53
CA LEU A 249 0.88 -5.05 -7.95
C LEU A 249 1.87 -5.86 -8.79
N PHE A 250 3.17 -5.72 -8.51
CA PHE A 250 4.23 -6.47 -9.19
C PHE A 250 4.21 -7.97 -8.82
N GLY A 251 4.06 -8.29 -7.53
CA GLY A 251 3.97 -9.67 -7.04
C GLY A 251 2.73 -10.41 -7.51
N GLN A 252 1.66 -9.68 -7.80
CA GLN A 252 0.47 -10.20 -8.50
C GLN A 252 0.68 -10.34 -10.01
N ALA A 253 1.89 -10.11 -10.53
CA ALA A 253 2.20 -10.13 -11.96
C ALA A 253 1.21 -9.33 -12.82
N CYS A 254 0.77 -8.16 -12.32
CA CYS A 254 -0.12 -7.25 -13.05
C CYS A 254 0.67 -6.39 -14.03
N PHE A 255 1.33 -7.04 -15.00
CA PHE A 255 2.28 -6.41 -15.92
C PHE A 255 1.65 -5.78 -17.16
N GLU A 256 0.37 -6.03 -17.39
CA GLU A 256 -0.32 -5.49 -18.57
C GLU A 256 -1.28 -4.36 -18.17
N LYS A 257 -1.40 -3.38 -19.06
CA LYS A 257 -2.41 -2.31 -18.96
C LYS A 257 -3.82 -2.89 -18.78
N GLY A 258 -4.53 -2.46 -17.75
CA GLY A 258 -5.87 -2.94 -17.37
C GLY A 258 -5.87 -4.13 -16.40
N MET A 259 -4.71 -4.65 -16.01
CA MET A 259 -4.64 -5.58 -14.89
C MET A 259 -4.70 -4.80 -13.57
N ALA A 260 -5.51 -5.28 -12.64
CA ALA A 260 -5.72 -4.64 -11.36
C ALA A 260 -5.56 -5.64 -10.21
N LYS A 261 -5.09 -5.13 -9.08
CA LYS A 261 -5.06 -5.86 -7.82
C LYS A 261 -5.84 -5.13 -6.73
N ASN A 262 -6.40 -5.87 -5.78
CA ASN A 262 -6.96 -5.33 -4.56
C ASN A 262 -6.44 -6.10 -3.35
N THR A 263 -5.78 -5.38 -2.43
CA THR A 263 -5.31 -5.94 -1.16
C THR A 263 -6.35 -5.69 -0.08
N TYR A 264 -6.95 -6.76 0.44
CA TYR A 264 -7.97 -6.73 1.50
C TYR A 264 -7.32 -6.82 2.88
N GLY A 265 -6.94 -5.68 3.42
CA GLY A 265 -6.45 -5.52 4.79
C GLY A 265 -7.51 -4.91 5.72
N THR A 266 -7.11 -4.07 6.64
CA THR A 266 -8.00 -3.23 7.48
C THR A 266 -8.92 -2.38 6.62
N GLY A 267 -8.35 -1.71 5.61
CA GLY A 267 -9.01 -1.16 4.44
C GLY A 267 -8.66 -1.96 3.19
N CYS A 268 -9.06 -1.49 2.01
CA CYS A 268 -8.59 -2.01 0.74
C CYS A 268 -7.79 -0.96 -0.02
N PHE A 269 -6.72 -1.42 -0.68
CA PHE A 269 -5.94 -0.59 -1.58
C PHE A 269 -5.90 -1.25 -2.94
N MET A 270 -6.49 -0.56 -3.90
CA MET A 270 -6.64 -1.05 -5.26
C MET A 270 -5.73 -0.27 -6.19
N LEU A 271 -4.95 -0.98 -6.99
CA LEU A 271 -4.13 -0.41 -8.05
C LEU A 271 -4.46 -1.07 -9.38
N MET A 272 -4.56 -0.25 -10.42
CA MET A 272 -4.69 -0.70 -11.82
C MET A 272 -3.49 -0.18 -12.62
N ASN A 273 -2.79 -1.08 -13.29
CA ASN A 273 -1.72 -0.73 -14.21
C ASN A 273 -2.29 0.02 -15.43
N THR A 274 -1.80 1.23 -15.69
CA THR A 274 -2.19 2.07 -16.83
C THR A 274 -1.14 2.13 -17.95
N GLY A 275 -0.05 1.35 -17.81
CA GLY A 275 1.07 1.35 -18.75
C GLY A 275 1.97 2.58 -18.60
N GLU A 276 2.59 2.99 -19.70
CA GLU A 276 3.57 4.10 -19.71
C GLU A 276 2.90 5.50 -19.70
N GLU A 277 1.59 5.57 -19.60
CA GLU A 277 0.83 6.83 -19.56
C GLU A 277 0.23 7.08 -18.18
N GLY A 278 0.58 8.21 -17.57
CA GLY A 278 -0.03 8.69 -16.34
C GLY A 278 -1.44 9.25 -16.59
N VAL A 279 -2.46 8.56 -16.11
CA VAL A 279 -3.85 8.99 -16.24
C VAL A 279 -4.17 10.03 -15.17
N LYS A 280 -4.65 11.21 -15.58
CA LYS A 280 -5.16 12.22 -14.64
C LYS A 280 -6.59 11.86 -14.24
N SER A 281 -6.84 11.64 -12.96
CA SER A 281 -8.17 11.35 -12.45
C SER A 281 -8.93 12.64 -12.12
N GLU A 282 -10.18 12.75 -12.55
CA GLU A 282 -11.09 13.83 -12.17
C GLU A 282 -12.07 13.41 -11.07
N ASN A 283 -12.12 12.12 -10.75
CA ASN A 283 -13.13 11.54 -9.87
C ASN A 283 -12.52 10.97 -8.56
N GLY A 284 -11.39 11.52 -8.11
CA GLY A 284 -10.85 11.23 -6.77
C GLY A 284 -9.91 10.03 -6.67
N LEU A 285 -9.44 9.45 -7.78
CA LEU A 285 -8.34 8.49 -7.76
C LEU A 285 -6.99 9.23 -7.62
N LEU A 286 -5.98 8.50 -7.17
CA LEU A 286 -4.60 8.96 -7.18
C LEU A 286 -3.90 8.38 -8.41
N THR A 287 -3.01 9.17 -9.02
CA THR A 287 -2.08 8.68 -10.03
C THR A 287 -0.71 8.50 -9.37
N THR A 288 -0.10 7.35 -9.54
CA THR A 288 1.16 7.01 -8.91
C THR A 288 2.08 6.31 -9.92
N LEU A 289 3.39 6.30 -9.65
CA LEU A 289 4.32 5.47 -10.40
C LEU A 289 4.24 4.04 -9.87
N ALA A 290 4.02 3.09 -10.77
CA ALA A 290 3.96 1.67 -10.43
C ALA A 290 5.38 1.14 -10.19
N TRP A 291 6.25 1.30 -11.15
CA TRP A 291 7.68 0.93 -11.11
C TRP A 291 8.47 1.55 -12.25
N GLY A 292 9.80 1.55 -12.11
CA GLY A 292 10.75 1.82 -13.18
C GLY A 292 11.65 0.62 -13.37
N ILE A 293 11.74 0.09 -14.60
CA ILE A 293 12.58 -1.07 -14.97
C ILE A 293 13.13 -0.84 -16.37
N ASP A 294 14.43 -1.08 -16.58
CA ASP A 294 15.11 -0.97 -17.89
C ASP A 294 14.88 0.37 -18.60
N GLY A 295 14.84 1.46 -17.82
CA GLY A 295 14.63 2.82 -18.33
C GLY A 295 13.20 3.16 -18.71
N LYS A 296 12.25 2.25 -18.48
CA LYS A 296 10.81 2.47 -18.67
C LYS A 296 10.12 2.65 -17.35
N VAL A 297 9.18 3.59 -17.30
CA VAL A 297 8.35 3.86 -16.11
C VAL A 297 6.90 3.54 -16.45
N GLU A 298 6.28 2.73 -15.61
CA GLU A 298 4.86 2.42 -15.70
C GLU A 298 4.09 3.12 -14.57
N TYR A 299 2.84 3.47 -14.85
CA TYR A 299 1.95 4.19 -13.96
C TYR A 299 0.82 3.28 -13.47
N ALA A 300 0.20 3.69 -12.37
CA ALA A 300 -1.02 3.06 -11.87
C ALA A 300 -2.02 4.12 -11.38
N LEU A 301 -3.30 3.81 -11.50
CA LEU A 301 -4.36 4.47 -10.76
C LEU A 301 -4.55 3.76 -9.43
N GLU A 302 -4.69 4.53 -8.36
CA GLU A 302 -4.90 4.01 -7.01
C GLU A 302 -6.22 4.54 -6.43
N GLY A 303 -7.01 3.62 -5.87
CA GLY A 303 -8.17 3.91 -5.06
C GLY A 303 -8.07 3.28 -3.69
N SER A 304 -8.47 4.02 -2.65
CA SER A 304 -8.40 3.59 -1.26
C SER A 304 -9.79 3.47 -0.65
N ILE A 305 -10.06 2.33 -0.02
CA ILE A 305 -11.25 2.05 0.77
C ILE A 305 -10.79 1.96 2.23
N PHE A 306 -11.29 2.83 3.09
CA PHE A 306 -10.77 2.96 4.46
C PHE A 306 -11.22 1.83 5.39
N VAL A 307 -12.39 1.26 5.13
CA VAL A 307 -13.00 0.23 5.99
C VAL A 307 -13.36 -1.00 5.17
N ALA A 308 -12.60 -2.07 5.38
CA ALA A 308 -12.84 -3.38 4.77
C ALA A 308 -12.78 -4.49 5.82
N GLY A 309 -11.64 -5.12 6.05
CA GLY A 309 -11.49 -6.14 7.09
C GLY A 309 -11.82 -5.65 8.49
N SER A 310 -11.65 -4.34 8.75
CA SER A 310 -12.08 -3.69 9.99
C SER A 310 -13.60 -3.75 10.21
N ALA A 311 -14.42 -3.82 9.14
CA ALA A 311 -15.85 -4.03 9.29
C ALA A 311 -16.16 -5.44 9.85
N ILE A 312 -15.43 -6.45 9.42
CA ILE A 312 -15.58 -7.82 9.94
C ILE A 312 -15.08 -7.91 11.39
N GLN A 313 -13.95 -7.24 11.68
CA GLN A 313 -13.45 -7.13 13.06
C GLN A 313 -14.49 -6.44 13.97
N TRP A 314 -15.16 -5.41 13.48
CA TRP A 314 -16.22 -4.74 14.22
C TRP A 314 -17.43 -5.65 14.51
N LEU A 315 -17.82 -6.54 13.59
CA LEU A 315 -18.84 -7.57 13.86
C LEU A 315 -18.43 -8.49 15.03
N ARG A 316 -17.13 -8.82 15.11
CA ARG A 316 -16.56 -9.68 16.16
C ARG A 316 -16.37 -8.92 17.49
N ASP A 317 -15.64 -7.80 17.46
CA ASP A 317 -15.14 -7.14 18.66
C ASP A 317 -16.11 -6.08 19.19
N GLY A 318 -16.80 -5.36 18.29
CA GLY A 318 -17.75 -4.30 18.60
C GLY A 318 -19.16 -4.82 18.87
N LEU A 319 -19.77 -5.49 17.89
CA LEU A 319 -21.12 -6.02 17.99
C LEU A 319 -21.17 -7.39 18.66
N LYS A 320 -20.09 -8.16 18.63
CA LYS A 320 -19.99 -9.52 19.21
C LYS A 320 -21.06 -10.48 18.67
N ILE A 321 -21.37 -10.38 17.38
CA ILE A 321 -22.34 -11.25 16.70
C ILE A 321 -21.70 -12.40 15.93
N ILE A 322 -20.35 -12.38 15.84
CA ILE A 322 -19.51 -13.50 15.38
C ILE A 322 -18.35 -13.68 16.37
N ASP A 323 -17.85 -14.90 16.50
CA ASP A 323 -16.73 -15.22 17.41
C ASP A 323 -15.37 -15.11 16.69
N SER A 324 -15.37 -15.28 15.38
CA SER A 324 -14.16 -15.19 14.55
C SER A 324 -14.49 -14.68 13.13
N SER A 325 -13.49 -14.08 12.46
CA SER A 325 -13.69 -13.60 11.08
C SER A 325 -14.11 -14.70 10.10
N PRO A 326 -13.57 -15.93 10.15
CA PRO A 326 -14.02 -17.02 9.27
C PRO A 326 -15.50 -17.40 9.44
N GLU A 327 -16.11 -17.19 10.61
CA GLU A 327 -17.53 -17.47 10.83
C GLU A 327 -18.45 -16.61 9.96
N SER A 328 -17.96 -15.48 9.46
CA SER A 328 -18.76 -14.60 8.60
C SER A 328 -19.20 -15.28 7.30
N GLU A 329 -18.40 -16.19 6.74
CA GLU A 329 -18.75 -16.88 5.50
C GLU A 329 -19.92 -17.83 5.63
N PRO A 330 -19.93 -18.82 6.55
CA PRO A 330 -21.08 -19.71 6.71
C PRO A 330 -22.35 -18.95 7.11
N LEU A 331 -22.26 -17.87 7.90
CA LEU A 331 -23.41 -17.05 8.24
C LEU A 331 -23.98 -16.33 7.00
N ALA A 332 -23.11 -15.74 6.16
CA ALA A 332 -23.57 -15.10 4.92
C ALA A 332 -24.23 -16.08 3.95
N LYS A 333 -23.75 -17.33 3.92
CA LYS A 333 -24.33 -18.42 3.07
C LYS A 333 -25.61 -19.03 3.66
N ALA A 334 -25.93 -18.78 4.94
CA ALA A 334 -27.13 -19.31 5.60
C ALA A 334 -28.41 -18.59 5.19
N VAL A 335 -28.33 -17.49 4.46
CA VAL A 335 -29.46 -16.73 3.91
C VAL A 335 -29.27 -16.50 2.42
N ASP A 336 -30.37 -16.49 1.66
CA ASP A 336 -30.32 -16.36 0.21
C ASP A 336 -30.02 -14.92 -0.25
N SER A 337 -30.35 -13.92 0.59
CA SER A 337 -30.11 -12.49 0.31
C SER A 337 -29.90 -11.73 1.60
N THR A 338 -29.60 -10.43 1.52
CA THR A 338 -29.58 -9.52 2.68
C THR A 338 -30.99 -9.10 3.11
N ASP A 339 -32.03 -9.53 2.40
CA ASP A 339 -33.42 -9.11 2.58
C ASP A 339 -33.57 -7.56 2.58
N GLY A 340 -32.82 -6.90 1.69
CA GLY A 340 -32.82 -5.43 1.54
C GLY A 340 -31.98 -4.68 2.56
N VAL A 341 -31.21 -5.37 3.41
CA VAL A 341 -30.30 -4.72 4.36
C VAL A 341 -29.03 -4.26 3.66
N TYR A 342 -28.64 -3.01 3.86
CA TYR A 342 -27.37 -2.44 3.43
C TYR A 342 -26.60 -1.87 4.61
N VAL A 343 -25.33 -2.23 4.72
CA VAL A 343 -24.39 -1.68 5.71
C VAL A 343 -23.43 -0.75 4.99
N VAL A 344 -23.38 0.51 5.40
CA VAL A 344 -22.38 1.48 4.93
C VAL A 344 -21.32 1.61 6.03
N PRO A 345 -20.13 0.98 5.90
CA PRO A 345 -19.18 0.90 7.02
C PRO A 345 -18.25 2.13 7.06
N ALA A 346 -18.78 3.33 7.05
CA ALA A 346 -18.02 4.58 7.05
C ALA A 346 -17.52 4.98 8.45
N PHE A 347 -16.83 4.08 9.17
CA PHE A 347 -16.39 4.32 10.55
C PHE A 347 -15.42 5.48 10.71
N VAL A 348 -14.62 5.72 9.68
CA VAL A 348 -13.63 6.82 9.57
C VAL A 348 -13.89 7.69 8.33
N GLY A 349 -15.13 7.74 7.87
CA GLY A 349 -15.52 8.36 6.61
C GLY A 349 -15.45 7.39 5.43
N LEU A 350 -15.72 7.91 4.24
CA LEU A 350 -15.63 7.19 2.96
C LEU A 350 -14.39 7.68 2.18
N GLY A 351 -13.63 6.73 1.65
CA GLY A 351 -12.50 6.98 0.75
C GLY A 351 -12.95 7.25 -0.69
N THR A 352 -12.20 6.74 -1.65
CA THR A 352 -12.49 6.86 -3.08
C THR A 352 -13.85 6.23 -3.42
N PRO A 353 -14.68 6.85 -4.25
CA PRO A 353 -14.50 8.16 -4.88
C PRO A 353 -15.07 9.33 -4.07
N TYR A 354 -15.64 9.09 -2.91
CA TYR A 354 -16.45 10.05 -2.16
C TYR A 354 -15.63 11.10 -1.42
N TRP A 355 -14.47 10.71 -0.86
CA TRP A 355 -13.58 11.54 -0.03
C TRP A 355 -14.33 12.34 1.04
N ASP A 356 -15.26 11.67 1.74
CA ASP A 356 -16.14 12.25 2.72
C ASP A 356 -15.72 11.79 4.13
N SER A 357 -14.97 12.64 4.82
CA SER A 357 -14.46 12.37 6.17
C SER A 357 -15.52 12.51 7.26
N ASP A 358 -16.65 13.15 6.98
CA ASP A 358 -17.67 13.50 7.97
C ASP A 358 -18.78 12.45 8.07
N VAL A 359 -19.01 11.69 7.01
CA VAL A 359 -19.96 10.58 7.01
C VAL A 359 -19.56 9.53 8.04
N ARG A 360 -20.56 8.90 8.66
CA ARG A 360 -20.38 7.79 9.61
C ARG A 360 -21.15 6.58 9.16
N GLY A 361 -20.78 5.42 9.74
CA GLY A 361 -21.40 4.14 9.43
C GLY A 361 -22.92 4.17 9.67
N ALA A 362 -23.65 3.53 8.76
CA ALA A 362 -25.11 3.44 8.81
C ALA A 362 -25.62 2.09 8.33
N VAL A 363 -26.78 1.70 8.77
CA VAL A 363 -27.48 0.48 8.35
C VAL A 363 -28.88 0.84 7.89
N PHE A 364 -29.27 0.36 6.73
CA PHE A 364 -30.58 0.63 6.13
C PHE A 364 -31.32 -0.68 5.81
N GLY A 365 -32.63 -0.62 5.67
CA GLY A 365 -33.46 -1.74 5.25
C GLY A 365 -33.82 -2.75 6.35
N LEU A 366 -33.60 -2.42 7.63
CA LEU A 366 -33.94 -3.31 8.75
C LEU A 366 -35.45 -3.52 8.85
N THR A 367 -35.84 -4.79 8.99
CA THR A 367 -37.21 -5.20 9.31
C THR A 367 -37.24 -6.06 10.59
N ARG A 368 -38.42 -6.37 11.10
CA ARG A 368 -38.54 -7.29 12.24
C ARG A 368 -38.00 -8.70 11.93
N GLY A 369 -37.95 -9.08 10.67
CA GLY A 369 -37.43 -10.36 10.19
C GLY A 369 -35.91 -10.42 10.03
N THR A 370 -35.26 -9.28 10.12
CA THR A 370 -33.78 -9.22 9.94
C THR A 370 -33.08 -9.99 11.08
N LYS A 371 -32.18 -10.89 10.68
CA LYS A 371 -31.37 -11.73 11.56
C LYS A 371 -29.90 -11.34 11.47
N LYS A 372 -29.07 -11.87 12.38
CA LYS A 372 -27.61 -11.64 12.35
C LYS A 372 -26.96 -12.07 11.01
N GLU A 373 -27.50 -13.14 10.39
CA GLU A 373 -27.01 -13.67 9.11
C GLU A 373 -27.16 -12.63 7.99
N HIS A 374 -28.31 -11.94 7.91
CA HIS A 374 -28.54 -10.85 6.95
C HIS A 374 -27.56 -9.69 7.19
N PHE A 375 -27.31 -9.35 8.45
CA PHE A 375 -26.41 -8.27 8.83
C PHE A 375 -24.95 -8.59 8.48
N VAL A 376 -24.49 -9.81 8.79
CA VAL A 376 -23.14 -10.29 8.45
C VAL A 376 -22.95 -10.33 6.93
N ARG A 377 -23.93 -10.85 6.19
CA ARG A 377 -23.91 -10.87 4.74
C ARG A 377 -23.85 -9.47 4.14
N ALA A 378 -24.70 -8.55 4.60
CA ALA A 378 -24.71 -7.16 4.13
C ALA A 378 -23.37 -6.45 4.39
N THR A 379 -22.71 -6.79 5.51
CA THR A 379 -21.37 -6.26 5.81
C THR A 379 -20.32 -6.79 4.82
N LEU A 380 -20.31 -8.08 4.50
CA LEU A 380 -19.43 -8.65 3.47
C LEU A 380 -19.73 -8.06 2.08
N GLU A 381 -21.00 -7.96 1.70
CA GLU A 381 -21.40 -7.39 0.42
C GLU A 381 -20.96 -5.92 0.28
N SER A 382 -20.92 -5.16 1.38
CA SER A 382 -20.48 -3.76 1.38
C SER A 382 -19.05 -3.58 0.91
N LEU A 383 -18.17 -4.56 1.15
CA LEU A 383 -16.78 -4.52 0.70
C LEU A 383 -16.72 -4.63 -0.84
N ALA A 384 -17.54 -5.47 -1.41
CA ALA A 384 -17.62 -5.65 -2.85
C ALA A 384 -18.26 -4.44 -3.55
N TYR A 385 -19.26 -3.82 -2.96
CA TYR A 385 -19.86 -2.59 -3.50
C TYR A 385 -18.86 -1.43 -3.49
N GLN A 386 -18.14 -1.20 -2.40
CA GLN A 386 -17.11 -0.16 -2.34
C GLN A 386 -16.01 -0.41 -3.39
N THR A 387 -15.60 -1.66 -3.58
CA THR A 387 -14.63 -2.05 -4.61
C THR A 387 -15.16 -1.71 -6.00
N ARG A 388 -16.44 -1.97 -6.28
CA ARG A 388 -17.07 -1.58 -7.54
C ARG A 388 -17.10 -0.07 -7.73
N ASP A 389 -17.43 0.72 -6.71
CA ASP A 389 -17.38 2.18 -6.78
C ASP A 389 -16.02 2.67 -7.29
N VAL A 390 -14.92 2.08 -6.79
CA VAL A 390 -13.56 2.42 -7.21
C VAL A 390 -13.25 1.96 -8.63
N VAL A 391 -13.63 0.73 -9.00
CA VAL A 391 -13.39 0.18 -10.35
C VAL A 391 -14.16 0.96 -11.41
N ASP A 392 -15.43 1.30 -11.15
CA ASP A 392 -16.25 2.09 -12.07
C ASP A 392 -15.59 3.46 -12.37
N VAL A 393 -14.97 4.08 -11.35
CA VAL A 393 -14.22 5.34 -11.53
C VAL A 393 -12.89 5.10 -12.25
N MET A 394 -12.18 4.01 -11.98
CA MET A 394 -10.95 3.67 -12.70
C MET A 394 -11.20 3.52 -14.20
N ILE A 395 -12.26 2.81 -14.57
CA ILE A 395 -12.66 2.64 -15.98
C ILE A 395 -13.07 3.98 -16.59
N LYS A 396 -13.88 4.76 -15.87
CA LYS A 396 -14.38 6.07 -16.34
C LYS A 396 -13.23 7.04 -16.62
N ASP A 397 -12.27 7.17 -15.70
CA ASP A 397 -11.19 8.14 -15.81
C ASP A 397 -10.11 7.71 -16.80
N SER A 398 -9.83 6.41 -16.90
CA SER A 398 -8.77 5.89 -17.75
C SER A 398 -9.23 5.50 -19.15
N GLY A 399 -10.51 5.19 -19.33
CA GLY A 399 -11.02 4.52 -20.53
C GLY A 399 -10.46 3.10 -20.74
N ILE A 400 -9.91 2.50 -19.69
CA ILE A 400 -9.29 1.17 -19.72
C ILE A 400 -10.21 0.20 -19.01
N ASP A 401 -10.65 -0.85 -19.69
CA ASP A 401 -11.41 -1.94 -19.08
C ASP A 401 -10.49 -2.78 -18.17
N VAL A 402 -11.02 -3.20 -17.02
CA VAL A 402 -10.32 -4.13 -16.15
C VAL A 402 -10.34 -5.51 -16.78
N LYS A 403 -9.17 -6.02 -17.15
CA LYS A 403 -9.01 -7.33 -17.80
C LYS A 403 -8.99 -8.49 -16.83
N LYS A 404 -8.29 -8.31 -15.72
CA LYS A 404 -8.10 -9.26 -14.64
C LYS A 404 -8.10 -8.55 -13.32
N PHE A 405 -8.77 -9.13 -12.35
CA PHE A 405 -8.87 -8.61 -11.01
C PHE A 405 -8.26 -9.62 -10.03
N ARG A 406 -7.06 -9.31 -9.55
CA ARG A 406 -6.30 -10.16 -8.63
C ARG A 406 -6.44 -9.67 -7.20
N VAL A 407 -6.50 -10.60 -6.27
CA VAL A 407 -6.81 -10.29 -4.88
C VAL A 407 -5.82 -10.93 -3.93
N ASP A 408 -5.50 -10.23 -2.83
CA ASP A 408 -4.70 -10.73 -1.73
C ASP A 408 -5.15 -10.11 -0.39
N GLY A 409 -4.47 -10.51 0.69
CA GLY A 409 -4.80 -10.06 2.03
C GLY A 409 -5.71 -11.04 2.79
N GLY A 410 -6.01 -10.71 4.04
CA GLY A 410 -6.65 -11.66 4.96
C GLY A 410 -8.08 -12.08 4.59
N ALA A 411 -8.87 -11.17 4.01
CA ALA A 411 -10.28 -11.41 3.72
C ALA A 411 -10.51 -12.25 2.43
N VAL A 412 -9.48 -12.45 1.59
CA VAL A 412 -9.63 -13.22 0.34
C VAL A 412 -9.88 -14.72 0.56
N LYS A 413 -9.67 -15.21 1.77
CA LYS A 413 -10.01 -16.58 2.17
C LYS A 413 -11.52 -16.83 2.23
N ASN A 414 -12.32 -15.77 2.28
CA ASN A 414 -13.78 -15.84 2.28
C ASN A 414 -14.28 -16.00 0.85
N ASP A 415 -14.65 -17.23 0.47
CA ASP A 415 -15.12 -17.56 -0.88
C ASP A 415 -16.45 -16.87 -1.24
N PHE A 416 -17.32 -16.63 -0.26
CA PHE A 416 -18.56 -15.87 -0.50
C PHE A 416 -18.25 -14.44 -0.93
N LEU A 417 -17.34 -13.76 -0.22
CA LEU A 417 -16.95 -12.41 -0.57
C LEU A 417 -16.30 -12.35 -1.96
N MET A 418 -15.43 -13.30 -2.29
CA MET A 418 -14.75 -13.32 -3.59
C MET A 418 -15.71 -13.59 -4.75
N GLN A 419 -16.67 -14.49 -4.58
CA GLN A 419 -17.72 -14.74 -5.57
C GLN A 419 -18.61 -13.51 -5.75
N PHE A 420 -19.02 -12.89 -4.66
CA PHE A 420 -19.84 -11.68 -4.72
C PHE A 420 -19.08 -10.49 -5.33
N GLN A 421 -17.78 -10.40 -5.08
CA GLN A 421 -16.93 -9.41 -5.72
C GLN A 421 -16.87 -9.59 -7.23
N SER A 422 -16.66 -10.82 -7.70
CA SER A 422 -16.70 -11.16 -9.13
C SER A 422 -18.04 -10.77 -9.75
N ASN A 423 -19.14 -11.12 -9.07
CA ASN A 423 -20.49 -10.77 -9.49
C ASN A 423 -20.71 -9.26 -9.61
N MET A 424 -20.20 -8.47 -8.64
CA MET A 424 -20.37 -7.02 -8.68
C MET A 424 -19.52 -6.34 -9.77
N LEU A 425 -18.33 -6.85 -10.03
CA LEU A 425 -17.44 -6.29 -11.06
C LEU A 425 -17.76 -6.76 -12.48
N ASP A 426 -18.46 -7.90 -12.65
CA ASP A 426 -18.60 -8.60 -13.93
C ASP A 426 -17.27 -9.01 -14.56
N VAL A 427 -16.30 -9.33 -13.72
CA VAL A 427 -14.93 -9.70 -14.11
C VAL A 427 -14.49 -10.89 -13.26
N PRO A 428 -13.79 -11.88 -13.81
CA PRO A 428 -13.21 -12.95 -13.01
C PRO A 428 -12.27 -12.40 -11.92
N VAL A 429 -12.45 -12.89 -10.69
CA VAL A 429 -11.57 -12.61 -9.56
C VAL A 429 -10.61 -13.78 -9.37
N GLU A 430 -9.31 -13.51 -9.44
CA GLU A 430 -8.25 -14.51 -9.33
C GLU A 430 -7.53 -14.39 -7.98
N ARG A 431 -7.56 -15.45 -7.17
CA ARG A 431 -6.81 -15.57 -5.91
C ARG A 431 -5.56 -16.39 -6.14
N PRO A 432 -4.35 -15.89 -5.75
CA PRO A 432 -3.11 -16.63 -5.90
C PRO A 432 -2.91 -17.69 -4.81
N VAL A 433 -2.08 -18.68 -5.09
CA VAL A 433 -1.60 -19.65 -4.10
C VAL A 433 -0.78 -18.95 -3.01
N ILE A 434 0.10 -18.02 -3.41
CA ILE A 434 0.98 -17.27 -2.49
C ILE A 434 0.31 -15.95 -2.16
N ASN A 435 -0.11 -15.78 -0.92
CA ASN A 435 -0.79 -14.57 -0.45
C ASN A 435 0.16 -13.43 -0.02
N GLU A 436 1.46 -13.71 0.15
CA GLU A 436 2.49 -12.72 0.51
C GLU A 436 3.00 -11.96 -0.73
N THR A 437 2.08 -11.46 -1.53
CA THR A 437 2.36 -10.84 -2.84
C THR A 437 3.19 -9.57 -2.74
N THR A 438 3.08 -8.84 -1.64
CA THR A 438 3.89 -7.64 -1.37
C THR A 438 5.37 -7.97 -1.26
N ALA A 439 5.73 -8.91 -0.40
CA ALA A 439 7.12 -9.35 -0.24
C ALA A 439 7.64 -10.04 -1.51
N LEU A 440 6.79 -10.85 -2.15
CA LEU A 440 7.12 -11.53 -3.41
C LEU A 440 7.42 -10.51 -4.53
N GLY A 441 6.68 -9.40 -4.59
CA GLY A 441 6.94 -8.33 -5.56
C GLY A 441 8.31 -7.69 -5.37
N ALA A 442 8.72 -7.41 -4.14
CA ALA A 442 10.06 -6.92 -3.84
C ALA A 442 11.14 -7.96 -4.20
N ALA A 443 10.87 -9.25 -3.93
CA ALA A 443 11.76 -10.35 -4.32
C ALA A 443 11.91 -10.41 -5.84
N TYR A 444 10.84 -10.32 -6.60
CA TYR A 444 10.86 -10.34 -8.06
C TYR A 444 11.65 -9.17 -8.65
N LEU A 445 11.47 -7.95 -8.12
CA LEU A 445 12.24 -6.78 -8.54
C LEU A 445 13.75 -6.97 -8.32
N ALA A 446 14.12 -7.46 -7.14
CA ALA A 446 15.52 -7.76 -6.82
C ALA A 446 16.06 -8.90 -7.68
N GLY A 447 15.30 -9.97 -7.85
CA GLY A 447 15.69 -11.13 -8.63
C GLY A 447 15.91 -10.82 -10.11
N LEU A 448 15.09 -9.95 -10.71
CA LEU A 448 15.31 -9.45 -12.07
C LEU A 448 16.66 -8.70 -12.19
N ALA A 449 16.94 -7.81 -11.24
CA ALA A 449 18.15 -6.99 -11.27
C ALA A 449 19.44 -7.81 -11.11
N VAL A 450 19.39 -8.92 -10.37
CA VAL A 450 20.58 -9.82 -10.18
C VAL A 450 20.59 -11.02 -11.13
N GLY A 451 19.61 -11.12 -12.05
CA GLY A 451 19.49 -12.24 -13.00
C GLY A 451 19.10 -13.57 -12.37
N PHE A 452 18.40 -13.52 -11.24
CA PHE A 452 17.81 -14.70 -10.60
C PHE A 452 16.56 -15.19 -11.35
N TRP A 453 15.73 -14.27 -11.83
CA TRP A 453 14.71 -14.47 -12.87
C TRP A 453 15.10 -13.71 -14.13
N GLU A 454 14.84 -14.29 -15.28
CA GLU A 454 15.30 -13.75 -16.57
C GLU A 454 14.39 -12.61 -17.08
N SER A 455 13.07 -12.67 -16.76
CA SER A 455 12.11 -11.69 -17.30
C SER A 455 10.78 -11.65 -16.54
N LYS A 456 9.97 -10.61 -16.79
CA LYS A 456 8.58 -10.51 -16.30
C LYS A 456 7.71 -11.65 -16.83
N GLU A 457 7.99 -12.16 -18.03
CA GLU A 457 7.27 -13.29 -18.64
C GLU A 457 7.53 -14.61 -17.90
N GLU A 458 8.76 -14.81 -17.40
CA GLU A 458 9.08 -15.96 -16.53
C GLU A 458 8.33 -15.85 -15.22
N ILE A 459 8.35 -14.70 -14.56
CA ILE A 459 7.63 -14.43 -13.32
C ILE A 459 6.12 -14.65 -13.52
N ALA A 460 5.55 -14.16 -14.61
CA ALA A 460 4.13 -14.31 -14.91
C ALA A 460 3.70 -15.78 -15.06
N LYS A 461 4.59 -16.66 -15.54
CA LYS A 461 4.34 -18.11 -15.65
C LYS A 461 4.38 -18.82 -14.28
N GLN A 462 5.12 -18.27 -13.32
CA GLN A 462 5.19 -18.82 -11.95
C GLN A 462 4.02 -18.39 -11.08
N TRP A 463 3.28 -17.33 -11.50
CA TRP A 463 2.10 -16.89 -10.77
C TRP A 463 0.99 -17.95 -10.88
N ASN A 464 0.74 -18.65 -9.79
CA ASN A 464 -0.19 -19.76 -9.73
C ASN A 464 -1.52 -19.35 -9.10
N ILE A 465 -2.62 -19.70 -9.75
CA ILE A 465 -3.99 -19.48 -9.29
C ILE A 465 -4.37 -20.58 -8.29
N ASP A 466 -4.78 -20.18 -7.08
CA ASP A 466 -5.47 -21.06 -6.14
C ASP A 466 -6.92 -21.26 -6.59
N LYS A 467 -7.62 -20.15 -6.86
CA LYS A 467 -9.03 -20.21 -7.29
C LYS A 467 -9.40 -19.00 -8.15
N THR A 468 -10.19 -19.28 -9.18
CA THR A 468 -10.89 -18.28 -9.98
C THR A 468 -12.37 -18.26 -9.60
N PHE A 469 -12.94 -17.09 -9.43
CA PHE A 469 -14.36 -16.86 -9.21
C PHE A 469 -14.91 -16.14 -10.44
N ASP A 470 -15.74 -16.84 -11.21
CA ASP A 470 -16.37 -16.28 -12.39
C ASP A 470 -17.72 -15.64 -12.05
N PRO A 471 -18.12 -14.54 -12.72
CA PRO A 471 -19.42 -13.91 -12.49
C PRO A 471 -20.56 -14.88 -12.84
N ASP A 472 -21.52 -15.04 -11.93
CA ASP A 472 -22.69 -15.90 -12.10
C ASP A 472 -24.04 -15.18 -11.84
N LEU A 473 -23.99 -13.87 -11.57
CA LEU A 473 -25.17 -13.05 -11.32
C LEU A 473 -25.65 -12.34 -12.60
N SER A 474 -26.97 -12.29 -12.81
CA SER A 474 -27.53 -11.58 -13.95
C SER A 474 -27.21 -10.06 -13.89
N GLN A 475 -27.18 -9.42 -15.07
CA GLN A 475 -26.96 -7.96 -15.14
C GLN A 475 -28.08 -7.18 -14.43
N GLU A 476 -29.32 -7.68 -14.46
CA GLU A 476 -30.46 -7.04 -13.82
C GLU A 476 -30.32 -7.07 -12.30
N ASP A 477 -30.07 -8.26 -11.72
CA ASP A 477 -29.88 -8.43 -10.27
C ASP A 477 -28.68 -7.62 -9.77
N ARG A 478 -27.57 -7.64 -10.51
CA ARG A 478 -26.37 -6.84 -10.20
C ARG A 478 -26.67 -5.35 -10.15
N ARG A 479 -27.46 -4.85 -11.11
CA ARG A 479 -27.86 -3.45 -11.17
C ARG A 479 -28.77 -3.08 -9.99
N GLU A 480 -29.76 -3.94 -9.70
CA GLU A 480 -30.68 -3.70 -8.58
C GLU A 480 -29.95 -3.60 -7.22
N LEU A 481 -29.09 -4.56 -6.96
CA LEU A 481 -28.28 -4.59 -5.72
C LEU A 481 -27.37 -3.36 -5.62
N TYR A 482 -26.70 -2.99 -6.70
CA TYR A 482 -25.79 -1.83 -6.69
C TYR A 482 -26.52 -0.49 -6.62
N ASP A 483 -27.70 -0.38 -7.23
CA ASP A 483 -28.54 0.82 -7.09
C ASP A 483 -29.05 0.98 -5.64
N GLY A 484 -29.35 -0.11 -4.95
CA GLY A 484 -29.63 -0.13 -3.53
C GLY A 484 -28.45 0.39 -2.70
N TRP A 485 -27.24 -0.09 -2.99
CA TRP A 485 -26.00 0.40 -2.38
C TRP A 485 -25.83 1.91 -2.54
N LYS A 486 -25.94 2.43 -3.76
CA LYS A 486 -25.80 3.87 -4.05
C LYS A 486 -26.82 4.71 -3.28
N LYS A 487 -28.05 4.22 -3.12
CA LYS A 487 -29.08 4.87 -2.29
C LYS A 487 -28.68 4.89 -0.81
N ALA A 488 -28.14 3.78 -0.30
CA ALA A 488 -27.68 3.69 1.09
C ALA A 488 -26.53 4.66 1.37
N VAL A 489 -25.52 4.71 0.50
CA VAL A 489 -24.40 5.67 0.61
C VAL A 489 -24.91 7.11 0.62
N LYS A 490 -25.79 7.47 -0.33
CA LYS A 490 -26.38 8.82 -0.41
C LYS A 490 -27.16 9.18 0.85
N ALA A 491 -27.89 8.24 1.42
CA ALA A 491 -28.62 8.45 2.69
C ALA A 491 -27.67 8.61 3.88
N ALA A 492 -26.58 7.83 3.95
CA ALA A 492 -25.56 7.99 4.97
C ALA A 492 -24.88 9.36 4.89
N GLN A 493 -24.55 9.83 3.67
CA GLN A 493 -23.98 11.16 3.45
C GLN A 493 -24.95 12.30 3.82
N ALA A 494 -26.25 12.10 3.70
CA ALA A 494 -27.26 13.08 4.09
C ALA A 494 -27.47 13.16 5.61
N PHE A 495 -27.02 12.16 6.36
CA PHE A 495 -27.13 12.09 7.82
C PHE A 495 -25.84 12.62 8.51
N LYS A 496 -25.41 13.83 8.14
CA LYS A 496 -24.22 14.48 8.72
C LYS A 496 -24.57 15.31 9.94
#